data_68ed0cde402a254d554619ece385e236
#
_entry.id   68ed0cde402a254d554619ece385e236
#
_cell.length_a   1.000
_cell.length_b   1.000
_cell.length_c   1.000
_cell.angle_alpha   90.00
_cell.angle_beta   90.00
_cell.angle_gamma   90.00
#
_symmetry.space_group_name_H-M   'P 1'
#
loop_
_entity.id
_entity.type
_entity.pdbx_description
1 polymer ?
#
loop_
_entity_poly.entity_id
_entity_poly.type
_entity_poly.pdbx_seq_one_letter_code
_entity_poly.pdbx_strand_id
1 'polypeptide(L)'
;MPLCAALKLLIGGGAALVGSVQGMARRLLRVVNLGVRDNQPAVLVRRVQTINVGALFAILFNGLYNIAYALIDISQLWFVITTNSIAIASATVVLVLNSRGRTNAAMWLLLAGSYVNVTLAGLLLGLDTGAFLLLIAIPAAGVLMTRQNAWGTQLLIVSAGMVALLAVVLADPVTPEPIAGTAIETGLLVLGGTGTALIVSVIGLYFKRIADTAEAELLVANEQSERLLLNVLPEEIADRLKAGEAVIADRAEAVTILFADLVGSTPLSERLTPDQMVEVLNEIFTPFDDLADDLGLEKIKTIGDAYMVVGGLPAPRPDHVEAIADMALAMRTELSRHSVNGFGTLQMRYGIHTGSVVAGVIGKRKFSYDLWADTGRHCNLAA
;
A
#
# COMPACT_ATOMS: atom_id res chain seq x y z
N MET A 1 -11.86 -6.65 -6.70
CA MET A 1 -11.62 -7.74 -7.68
C MET A 1 -11.48 -9.16 -7.11
N PRO A 2 -11.26 -9.42 -5.81
CA PRO A 2 -11.05 -10.80 -5.32
C PRO A 2 -12.32 -11.66 -5.18
N LEU A 3 -13.49 -11.07 -4.97
CA LEU A 3 -14.75 -11.83 -4.87
C LEU A 3 -15.12 -12.50 -6.22
N CYS A 4 -14.77 -11.88 -7.33
CA CYS A 4 -15.02 -12.42 -8.69
C CYS A 4 -14.09 -13.59 -9.03
N ALA A 5 -12.88 -13.64 -8.45
CA ALA A 5 -11.95 -14.75 -8.64
C ALA A 5 -12.35 -15.98 -7.82
N ALA A 6 -12.84 -15.80 -6.60
CA ALA A 6 -13.33 -16.88 -5.74
C ALA A 6 -14.62 -17.52 -6.31
N LEU A 7 -15.52 -16.72 -6.92
CA LEU A 7 -16.71 -17.27 -7.60
C LEU A 7 -16.38 -18.02 -8.89
N LYS A 8 -15.32 -17.64 -9.61
CA LYS A 8 -14.89 -18.37 -10.84
C LYS A 8 -14.33 -19.77 -10.56
N LEU A 9 -13.78 -20.01 -9.38
CA LEU A 9 -13.21 -21.31 -8.98
C LEU A 9 -14.28 -22.32 -8.49
N LEU A 10 -15.45 -21.83 -8.08
CA LEU A 10 -16.55 -22.68 -7.58
C LEU A 10 -17.54 -23.17 -8.67
N ILE A 11 -17.45 -22.66 -9.89
CA ILE A 11 -18.46 -22.93 -10.94
C ILE A 11 -17.81 -23.45 -12.22
N GLY A 12 -17.36 -24.69 -12.15
CA GLY A 12 -16.97 -25.49 -13.34
C GLY A 12 -18.14 -26.30 -13.86
N GLY A 13 -19.17 -25.69 -14.45
CA GLY A 13 -20.26 -26.47 -15.06
C GLY A 13 -21.46 -25.63 -15.55
N GLY A 14 -21.63 -25.48 -16.86
CA GLY A 14 -22.85 -25.06 -17.52
C GLY A 14 -22.97 -23.58 -17.89
N ALA A 15 -22.87 -23.24 -19.16
CA ALA A 15 -22.89 -21.87 -19.70
C ALA A 15 -24.14 -21.04 -19.33
N ALA A 16 -25.29 -21.64 -19.10
CA ALA A 16 -26.51 -20.92 -18.70
C ALA A 16 -26.53 -20.52 -17.22
N LEU A 17 -25.96 -21.36 -16.33
CA LEU A 17 -25.76 -21.02 -14.90
C LEU A 17 -24.72 -19.89 -14.75
N VAL A 18 -23.67 -19.89 -15.57
CA VAL A 18 -22.62 -18.87 -15.57
C VAL A 18 -23.18 -17.47 -15.92
N GLY A 19 -24.11 -17.38 -16.87
CA GLY A 19 -24.75 -16.12 -17.26
C GLY A 19 -25.62 -15.53 -16.14
N SER A 20 -26.40 -16.36 -15.42
CA SER A 20 -27.26 -15.92 -14.32
C SER A 20 -26.43 -15.52 -13.10
N VAL A 21 -25.37 -16.25 -12.76
CA VAL A 21 -24.45 -15.96 -11.66
C VAL A 21 -23.63 -14.68 -11.94
N GLN A 22 -23.17 -14.48 -13.18
CA GLN A 22 -22.50 -13.25 -13.57
C GLN A 22 -23.45 -12.03 -13.49
N GLY A 23 -24.72 -12.21 -13.87
CA GLY A 23 -25.76 -11.19 -13.72
C GLY A 23 -26.00 -10.81 -12.26
N MET A 24 -26.11 -11.80 -11.38
CA MET A 24 -26.27 -11.60 -9.94
C MET A 24 -25.04 -10.97 -9.30
N ALA A 25 -23.85 -11.41 -9.64
CA ALA A 25 -22.59 -10.83 -9.15
C ALA A 25 -22.45 -9.35 -9.55
N ARG A 26 -22.82 -8.99 -10.78
CA ARG A 26 -22.83 -7.58 -11.22
C ARG A 26 -23.85 -6.73 -10.47
N ARG A 27 -25.02 -7.27 -10.12
CA ARG A 27 -26.03 -6.55 -9.31
C ARG A 27 -25.54 -6.35 -7.88
N LEU A 28 -24.95 -7.39 -7.26
CA LEU A 28 -24.35 -7.30 -5.93
C LEU A 28 -23.22 -6.26 -5.89
N LEU A 29 -22.32 -6.28 -6.87
CA LEU A 29 -21.23 -5.30 -6.97
C LEU A 29 -21.75 -3.87 -7.12
N ARG A 30 -22.88 -3.63 -7.81
CA ARG A 30 -23.51 -2.30 -7.89
C ARG A 30 -24.02 -1.86 -6.52
N VAL A 31 -24.64 -2.74 -5.74
CA VAL A 31 -25.11 -2.41 -4.40
C VAL A 31 -23.94 -2.16 -3.44
N VAL A 32 -22.90 -2.97 -3.49
CA VAL A 32 -21.69 -2.78 -2.68
C VAL A 32 -21.03 -1.42 -2.96
N ASN A 33 -21.09 -0.95 -4.19
CA ASN A 33 -20.51 0.33 -4.61
C ASN A 33 -21.49 1.53 -4.51
N LEU A 34 -22.68 1.36 -3.93
CA LEU A 34 -23.59 2.49 -3.71
C LEU A 34 -22.95 3.56 -2.82
N GLY A 35 -22.85 4.80 -3.35
CA GLY A 35 -22.23 5.92 -2.65
C GLY A 35 -20.72 6.08 -2.88
N VAL A 36 -20.09 5.18 -3.63
CA VAL A 36 -18.73 5.38 -4.13
C VAL A 36 -18.76 6.38 -5.28
N ARG A 37 -17.88 7.39 -5.25
CA ARG A 37 -17.74 8.44 -6.27
C ARG A 37 -16.34 8.41 -6.83
N ASP A 38 -16.18 8.86 -8.08
CA ASP A 38 -14.87 9.05 -8.71
C ASP A 38 -14.05 10.07 -7.89
N ASN A 39 -12.75 9.83 -7.76
CA ASN A 39 -11.78 10.64 -6.99
C ASN A 39 -11.93 10.62 -5.45
N GLN A 40 -12.64 9.67 -4.89
CA GLN A 40 -12.62 9.48 -3.43
C GLN A 40 -11.34 8.77 -2.96
N PRO A 41 -10.80 9.15 -1.77
CA PRO A 41 -9.70 8.41 -1.15
C PRO A 41 -10.05 6.92 -0.96
N ALA A 42 -9.11 6.02 -1.23
CA ALA A 42 -9.31 4.57 -1.13
C ALA A 42 -9.87 4.11 0.22
N VAL A 43 -9.46 4.78 1.31
CA VAL A 43 -9.96 4.53 2.67
C VAL A 43 -11.46 4.79 2.77
N LEU A 44 -11.97 5.86 2.15
CA LEU A 44 -13.39 6.18 2.16
C LEU A 44 -14.20 5.20 1.30
N VAL A 45 -13.67 4.83 0.13
CA VAL A 45 -14.26 3.82 -0.75
C VAL A 45 -14.44 2.49 0.00
N ARG A 46 -13.36 2.00 0.62
CA ARG A 46 -13.38 0.76 1.43
C ARG A 46 -14.42 0.83 2.54
N ARG A 47 -14.50 1.95 3.23
CA ARG A 47 -15.48 2.16 4.32
C ARG A 47 -16.93 2.10 3.83
N VAL A 48 -17.24 2.79 2.72
CA VAL A 48 -18.59 2.74 2.08
C VAL A 48 -18.94 1.30 1.70
N GLN A 49 -18.02 0.59 1.05
CA GLN A 49 -18.21 -0.80 0.65
C GLN A 49 -18.44 -1.73 1.84
N THR A 50 -17.67 -1.58 2.93
CA THR A 50 -17.83 -2.39 4.14
C THR A 50 -19.18 -2.20 4.80
N ILE A 51 -19.66 -0.95 4.90
CA ILE A 51 -21.00 -0.66 5.44
C ILE A 51 -22.11 -1.27 4.56
N ASN A 52 -21.99 -1.16 3.22
CA ASN A 52 -22.97 -1.75 2.30
C ASN A 52 -23.00 -3.27 2.37
N VAL A 53 -21.83 -3.91 2.49
CA VAL A 53 -21.73 -5.37 2.69
C VAL A 53 -22.38 -5.76 4.01
N GLY A 54 -22.14 -5.05 5.10
CA GLY A 54 -22.78 -5.28 6.38
C GLY A 54 -24.30 -5.14 6.32
N ALA A 55 -24.81 -4.11 5.60
CA ALA A 55 -26.26 -3.91 5.41
C ALA A 55 -26.89 -5.05 4.59
N LEU A 56 -26.23 -5.50 3.50
CA LEU A 56 -26.69 -6.64 2.70
C LEU A 56 -26.73 -7.93 3.54
N PHE A 57 -25.71 -8.15 4.37
CA PHE A 57 -25.66 -9.27 5.29
C PHE A 57 -26.82 -9.22 6.29
N ALA A 58 -27.08 -8.06 6.89
CA ALA A 58 -28.21 -7.88 7.81
C ALA A 58 -29.56 -8.17 7.13
N ILE A 59 -29.77 -7.70 5.90
CA ILE A 59 -30.99 -7.98 5.13
C ILE A 59 -31.13 -9.47 4.85
N LEU A 60 -30.09 -10.13 4.38
CA LEU A 60 -30.11 -11.54 4.00
C LEU A 60 -30.36 -12.44 5.22
N PHE A 61 -29.61 -12.24 6.31
CA PHE A 61 -29.70 -13.05 7.52
C PHE A 61 -31.06 -12.88 8.20
N ASN A 62 -31.52 -11.64 8.44
CA ASN A 62 -32.81 -11.43 9.06
C ASN A 62 -33.96 -11.94 8.16
N GLY A 63 -33.83 -11.85 6.84
CA GLY A 63 -34.81 -12.43 5.91
C GLY A 63 -34.88 -13.94 6.01
N LEU A 64 -33.73 -14.64 6.07
CA LEU A 64 -33.64 -16.09 6.21
C LEU A 64 -34.24 -16.55 7.54
N TYR A 65 -33.91 -15.86 8.64
CA TYR A 65 -34.48 -16.16 9.97
C TYR A 65 -35.98 -15.92 9.99
N ASN A 66 -36.50 -14.85 9.38
CA ASN A 66 -37.94 -14.61 9.32
C ASN A 66 -38.70 -15.72 8.59
N ILE A 67 -38.13 -16.26 7.49
CA ILE A 67 -38.70 -17.42 6.81
C ILE A 67 -38.70 -18.64 7.74
N ALA A 68 -37.61 -18.91 8.44
CA ALA A 68 -37.50 -20.02 9.38
C ALA A 68 -38.54 -19.91 10.51
N TYR A 69 -38.65 -18.74 11.17
CA TYR A 69 -39.60 -18.51 12.23
C TYR A 69 -41.08 -18.59 11.77
N ALA A 70 -41.36 -18.10 10.57
CA ALA A 70 -42.72 -18.21 9.99
C ALA A 70 -43.10 -19.67 9.67
N LEU A 71 -42.15 -20.52 9.35
CA LEU A 71 -42.35 -21.95 9.11
C LEU A 71 -42.50 -22.75 10.41
N ILE A 72 -41.96 -22.27 11.53
CA ILE A 72 -42.05 -22.89 12.86
C ILE A 72 -43.43 -22.59 13.45
N ASP A 73 -43.69 -21.34 13.83
CA ASP A 73 -44.96 -20.86 14.37
C ASP A 73 -45.02 -19.33 14.31
N ILE A 74 -45.72 -18.80 13.33
CA ILE A 74 -45.87 -17.36 13.14
C ILE A 74 -46.65 -16.70 14.28
N SER A 75 -47.54 -17.41 14.94
CA SER A 75 -48.41 -16.86 15.97
C SER A 75 -47.68 -16.64 17.30
N GLN A 76 -46.69 -17.46 17.59
CA GLN A 76 -45.87 -17.33 18.81
C GLN A 76 -44.57 -16.55 18.57
N LEU A 77 -44.01 -16.59 17.37
CA LEU A 77 -42.76 -15.95 17.02
C LEU A 77 -42.89 -14.61 16.30
N TRP A 78 -44.10 -14.04 16.25
CA TRP A 78 -44.36 -12.77 15.55
C TRP A 78 -43.51 -11.60 16.07
N PHE A 79 -43.15 -11.58 17.37
CA PHE A 79 -42.28 -10.56 17.95
C PHE A 79 -40.92 -10.52 17.29
N VAL A 80 -40.26 -11.69 17.15
CA VAL A 80 -38.92 -11.82 16.55
C VAL A 80 -39.01 -11.50 15.06
N ILE A 81 -40.05 -11.97 14.37
CA ILE A 81 -40.32 -11.63 12.96
C ILE A 81 -40.44 -10.13 12.77
N THR A 82 -41.12 -9.46 13.70
CA THR A 82 -41.30 -7.99 13.64
C THR A 82 -39.95 -7.28 13.88
N THR A 83 -39.18 -7.64 14.89
CA THR A 83 -37.86 -7.03 15.15
C THR A 83 -36.92 -7.23 13.99
N ASN A 84 -36.85 -8.42 13.41
CA ASN A 84 -36.07 -8.69 12.21
C ASN A 84 -36.54 -7.88 10.99
N SER A 85 -37.85 -7.70 10.82
CA SER A 85 -38.39 -6.88 9.72
C SER A 85 -38.00 -5.40 9.86
N ILE A 86 -37.98 -4.89 11.09
CA ILE A 86 -37.47 -3.55 11.39
C ILE A 86 -36.00 -3.44 11.11
N ALA A 87 -35.22 -4.48 11.43
CA ALA A 87 -33.80 -4.52 11.12
C ALA A 87 -33.51 -4.53 9.59
N ILE A 88 -34.31 -5.25 8.81
CA ILE A 88 -34.24 -5.26 7.33
C ILE A 88 -34.56 -3.85 6.79
N ALA A 89 -35.62 -3.20 7.29
CA ALA A 89 -35.96 -1.84 6.90
C ALA A 89 -34.84 -0.84 7.25
N SER A 90 -34.29 -0.94 8.47
CA SER A 90 -33.15 -0.13 8.92
C SER A 90 -31.93 -0.33 8.01
N ALA A 91 -31.56 -1.57 7.69
CA ALA A 91 -30.44 -1.89 6.80
C ALA A 91 -30.66 -1.36 5.37
N THR A 92 -31.90 -1.34 4.90
CA THR A 92 -32.25 -0.72 3.62
C THR A 92 -32.05 0.79 3.66
N VAL A 93 -32.43 1.46 4.75
CA VAL A 93 -32.14 2.89 4.96
C VAL A 93 -30.65 3.18 5.02
N VAL A 94 -29.84 2.29 5.58
CA VAL A 94 -28.36 2.38 5.57
C VAL A 94 -27.83 2.50 4.14
N LEU A 95 -28.29 1.66 3.21
CA LEU A 95 -27.89 1.73 1.80
C LEU A 95 -28.27 3.08 1.17
N VAL A 96 -29.46 3.59 1.48
CA VAL A 96 -29.89 4.91 1.00
C VAL A 96 -29.08 6.05 1.60
N LEU A 97 -28.75 6.01 2.88
CA LEU A 97 -27.89 7.02 3.52
C LEU A 97 -26.50 7.04 2.90
N ASN A 98 -25.95 5.85 2.66
CA ASN A 98 -24.63 5.71 2.06
C ASN A 98 -24.60 6.21 0.62
N SER A 99 -25.63 5.92 -0.19
CA SER A 99 -25.78 6.46 -1.55
C SER A 99 -25.84 7.99 -1.59
N ARG A 100 -26.35 8.62 -0.53
CA ARG A 100 -26.41 10.07 -0.35
C ARG A 100 -25.14 10.68 0.26
N GLY A 101 -24.10 9.88 0.52
CA GLY A 101 -22.83 10.31 1.10
C GLY A 101 -22.84 10.51 2.62
N ARG A 102 -23.94 10.11 3.30
CA ARG A 102 -24.06 10.20 4.78
C ARG A 102 -23.47 8.97 5.48
N THR A 103 -22.21 8.63 5.15
CA THR A 103 -21.55 7.38 5.57
C THR A 103 -21.45 7.23 7.09
N ASN A 104 -21.24 8.30 7.85
CA ASN A 104 -21.21 8.22 9.32
C ASN A 104 -22.59 7.84 9.89
N ALA A 105 -23.67 8.47 9.40
CA ALA A 105 -25.03 8.14 9.84
C ALA A 105 -25.40 6.70 9.45
N ALA A 106 -25.03 6.27 8.25
CA ALA A 106 -25.22 4.91 7.78
C ALA A 106 -24.54 3.88 8.70
N MET A 107 -23.28 4.13 9.08
CA MET A 107 -22.52 3.27 10.00
C MET A 107 -23.21 3.14 11.36
N TRP A 108 -23.54 4.27 11.99
CA TRP A 108 -24.17 4.25 13.31
C TRP A 108 -25.55 3.60 13.30
N LEU A 109 -26.37 3.85 12.25
CA LEU A 109 -27.66 3.20 12.10
C LEU A 109 -27.52 1.68 11.95
N LEU A 110 -26.56 1.21 11.15
CA LEU A 110 -26.30 -0.21 10.97
C LEU A 110 -25.87 -0.87 12.28
N LEU A 111 -24.91 -0.28 13.00
CA LEU A 111 -24.41 -0.84 14.25
C LEU A 111 -25.47 -0.84 15.35
N ALA A 112 -26.13 0.29 15.59
CA ALA A 112 -27.19 0.40 16.61
C ALA A 112 -28.35 -0.54 16.28
N GLY A 113 -28.80 -0.56 15.03
CA GLY A 113 -29.87 -1.47 14.59
C GLY A 113 -29.48 -2.95 14.77
N SER A 114 -28.25 -3.33 14.45
CA SER A 114 -27.78 -4.69 14.63
C SER A 114 -27.67 -5.07 16.10
N TYR A 115 -27.10 -4.20 16.95
CA TYR A 115 -27.03 -4.45 18.40
C TYR A 115 -28.41 -4.62 19.02
N VAL A 116 -29.34 -3.70 18.75
CA VAL A 116 -30.71 -3.76 19.27
C VAL A 116 -31.41 -5.02 18.80
N ASN A 117 -31.34 -5.32 17.49
CA ASN A 117 -31.99 -6.51 16.94
C ASN A 117 -31.48 -7.82 17.53
N VAL A 118 -30.14 -8.02 17.56
CA VAL A 118 -29.56 -9.27 18.06
C VAL A 118 -29.72 -9.41 19.57
N THR A 119 -29.66 -8.30 20.33
CA THR A 119 -29.94 -8.32 21.77
C THR A 119 -31.40 -8.72 22.04
N LEU A 120 -32.37 -8.12 21.32
CA LEU A 120 -33.77 -8.49 21.45
C LEU A 120 -34.01 -9.94 21.01
N ALA A 121 -33.40 -10.39 19.92
CA ALA A 121 -33.48 -11.80 19.53
C ALA A 121 -32.95 -12.75 20.60
N GLY A 122 -31.81 -12.43 21.22
CA GLY A 122 -31.26 -13.21 22.33
C GLY A 122 -32.18 -13.25 23.55
N LEU A 123 -32.78 -12.12 23.93
CA LEU A 123 -33.74 -12.04 25.04
C LEU A 123 -35.09 -12.74 24.77
N LEU A 124 -35.51 -12.78 23.53
CA LEU A 124 -36.83 -13.34 23.14
C LEU A 124 -36.76 -14.85 22.82
N LEU A 125 -35.60 -15.32 22.33
CA LEU A 125 -35.40 -16.70 21.88
C LEU A 125 -34.69 -17.58 22.89
N GLY A 126 -34.06 -17.02 23.91
CA GLY A 126 -33.24 -17.74 24.87
C GLY A 126 -31.79 -18.01 24.40
N LEU A 127 -30.97 -18.42 25.33
CA LEU A 127 -29.56 -18.72 25.10
C LEU A 127 -29.35 -19.97 24.22
N ASP A 128 -30.24 -20.95 24.35
CA ASP A 128 -30.14 -22.23 23.67
C ASP A 128 -30.24 -22.15 22.14
N THR A 129 -30.82 -21.07 21.63
CA THR A 129 -30.91 -20.83 20.19
C THR A 129 -29.64 -20.24 19.56
N GLY A 130 -28.68 -19.79 20.35
CA GLY A 130 -27.42 -19.21 19.89
C GLY A 130 -27.54 -17.87 19.14
N ALA A 131 -28.71 -17.23 19.11
CA ALA A 131 -28.91 -15.96 18.41
C ALA A 131 -27.97 -14.86 18.92
N PHE A 132 -27.69 -14.84 20.23
CA PHE A 132 -26.81 -13.89 20.91
C PHE A 132 -25.35 -13.99 20.46
N LEU A 133 -24.91 -15.13 19.90
CA LEU A 133 -23.53 -15.32 19.42
C LEU A 133 -23.15 -14.29 18.32
N LEU A 134 -24.11 -13.80 17.57
CA LEU A 134 -23.89 -12.75 16.59
C LEU A 134 -23.39 -11.44 17.22
N LEU A 135 -23.62 -11.19 18.52
CA LEU A 135 -23.08 -10.04 19.25
C LEU A 135 -21.54 -10.04 19.29
N ILE A 136 -20.90 -11.19 19.08
CA ILE A 136 -19.43 -11.30 18.98
C ILE A 136 -18.93 -10.78 17.62
N ALA A 137 -19.68 -10.97 16.54
CA ALA A 137 -19.28 -10.57 15.20
C ALA A 137 -19.50 -9.06 14.93
N ILE A 138 -20.52 -8.43 15.56
CA ILE A 138 -20.86 -7.03 15.33
C ILE A 138 -19.70 -6.07 15.68
N PRO A 139 -19.03 -6.17 16.86
CA PRO A 139 -17.89 -5.32 17.19
C PRO A 139 -16.75 -5.43 16.17
N ALA A 140 -16.42 -6.65 15.78
CA ALA A 140 -15.36 -6.90 14.80
C ALA A 140 -15.66 -6.23 13.44
N ALA A 141 -16.90 -6.37 12.94
CA ALA A 141 -17.35 -5.68 11.73
C ALA A 141 -17.39 -4.16 11.92
N GLY A 142 -17.81 -3.68 13.08
CA GLY A 142 -17.93 -2.27 13.40
C GLY A 142 -16.60 -1.53 13.42
N VAL A 143 -15.55 -2.14 13.94
CA VAL A 143 -14.19 -1.59 13.94
C VAL A 143 -13.70 -1.36 12.51
N LEU A 144 -13.99 -2.25 11.56
CA LEU A 144 -13.66 -2.09 10.14
C LEU A 144 -14.32 -0.88 9.47
N MET A 145 -15.45 -0.45 10.00
CA MET A 145 -16.23 0.68 9.45
C MET A 145 -15.76 2.04 10.00
N THR A 146 -14.86 2.07 10.98
CA THR A 146 -14.32 3.29 11.60
C THR A 146 -13.12 3.85 10.85
N ARG A 147 -12.69 5.09 11.18
CA ARG A 147 -11.42 5.65 10.71
C ARG A 147 -10.25 5.02 11.48
N GLN A 148 -9.08 4.93 10.85
CA GLN A 148 -7.88 4.31 11.42
C GLN A 148 -7.51 4.82 12.82
N ASN A 149 -7.66 6.09 13.13
CA ASN A 149 -7.26 6.67 14.44
C ASN A 149 -8.46 6.99 15.35
N ALA A 150 -9.60 6.31 15.16
CA ALA A 150 -10.82 6.58 15.94
C ALA A 150 -10.92 5.68 17.18
N TRP A 151 -9.85 5.60 18.00
CA TRP A 151 -9.77 4.71 19.17
C TRP A 151 -10.97 4.79 20.11
N GLY A 152 -11.45 6.02 20.41
CA GLY A 152 -12.63 6.20 21.27
C GLY A 152 -13.90 5.61 20.66
N THR A 153 -14.09 5.75 19.34
CA THR A 153 -15.23 5.17 18.63
C THR A 153 -15.12 3.63 18.60
N GLN A 154 -13.94 3.10 18.38
CA GLN A 154 -13.69 1.66 18.34
C GLN A 154 -13.94 1.04 19.74
N LEU A 155 -13.44 1.68 20.79
CA LEU A 155 -13.65 1.24 22.17
C LEU A 155 -15.15 1.29 22.53
N LEU A 156 -15.88 2.32 22.11
CA LEU A 156 -17.32 2.42 22.31
C LEU A 156 -18.08 1.27 21.62
N ILE A 157 -17.72 0.93 20.39
CA ILE A 157 -18.34 -0.18 19.66
C ILE A 157 -18.10 -1.51 20.35
N VAL A 158 -16.86 -1.77 20.78
CA VAL A 158 -16.52 -3.02 21.47
C VAL A 158 -17.20 -3.10 22.84
N SER A 159 -17.16 -2.05 23.64
CA SER A 159 -17.82 -2.03 24.96
C SER A 159 -19.35 -2.13 24.85
N ALA A 160 -19.98 -1.54 23.84
CA ALA A 160 -21.41 -1.71 23.60
C ALA A 160 -21.76 -3.18 23.31
N GLY A 161 -20.94 -3.89 22.51
CA GLY A 161 -21.10 -5.30 22.24
C GLY A 161 -20.96 -6.17 23.51
N MET A 162 -19.95 -5.88 24.33
CA MET A 162 -19.75 -6.58 25.62
C MET A 162 -20.92 -6.36 26.56
N VAL A 163 -21.42 -5.14 26.69
CA VAL A 163 -22.59 -4.81 27.53
C VAL A 163 -23.84 -5.52 27.01
N ALA A 164 -24.08 -5.52 25.70
CA ALA A 164 -25.22 -6.20 25.10
C ALA A 164 -25.16 -7.73 25.35
N LEU A 165 -23.98 -8.34 25.15
CA LEU A 165 -23.75 -9.76 25.40
C LEU A 165 -23.99 -10.10 26.88
N LEU A 166 -23.43 -9.30 27.78
CA LEU A 166 -23.59 -9.50 29.22
C LEU A 166 -25.05 -9.34 29.64
N ALA A 167 -25.78 -8.38 29.09
CA ALA A 167 -27.18 -8.17 29.37
C ALA A 167 -28.03 -9.39 28.98
N VAL A 168 -27.78 -10.01 27.83
CA VAL A 168 -28.50 -11.23 27.41
C VAL A 168 -28.14 -12.41 28.33
N VAL A 169 -26.87 -12.60 28.64
CA VAL A 169 -26.43 -13.74 29.49
C VAL A 169 -26.95 -13.60 30.91
N LEU A 170 -26.92 -12.40 31.51
CA LEU A 170 -27.42 -12.18 32.88
C LEU A 170 -28.94 -12.21 33.00
N ALA A 171 -29.65 -11.92 31.91
CA ALA A 171 -31.10 -12.01 31.88
C ALA A 171 -31.59 -13.47 31.93
N ASP A 172 -30.74 -14.42 31.55
CA ASP A 172 -31.04 -15.86 31.52
C ASP A 172 -32.42 -16.17 30.89
N PRO A 173 -32.66 -15.71 29.63
CA PRO A 173 -33.97 -15.78 28.99
C PRO A 173 -34.36 -17.22 28.67
N VAL A 174 -35.61 -17.55 28.91
CA VAL A 174 -36.18 -18.89 28.66
C VAL A 174 -36.53 -19.03 27.18
N THR A 175 -36.13 -20.14 26.58
CA THR A 175 -36.46 -20.48 25.18
C THR A 175 -37.96 -20.75 25.04
N PRO A 176 -38.67 -20.14 24.06
CA PRO A 176 -40.13 -20.35 23.87
C PRO A 176 -40.48 -21.83 23.61
N GLU A 177 -41.64 -22.28 24.11
CA GLU A 177 -42.11 -23.67 23.95
C GLU A 177 -42.08 -24.24 22.50
N PRO A 178 -42.41 -23.49 21.45
CA PRO A 178 -42.39 -24.02 20.11
C PRO A 178 -40.97 -24.44 19.64
N ILE A 179 -39.94 -23.95 20.31
CA ILE A 179 -38.52 -24.18 19.99
C ILE A 179 -37.87 -25.06 21.01
N ALA A 180 -38.20 -24.85 22.32
CA ALA A 180 -37.54 -25.52 23.47
C ALA A 180 -37.59 -27.05 23.36
N GLY A 181 -36.46 -27.70 23.54
CA GLY A 181 -36.35 -29.17 23.55
C GLY A 181 -36.54 -29.83 22.16
N THR A 182 -36.61 -29.08 21.10
CA THR A 182 -36.83 -29.59 19.75
C THR A 182 -35.54 -29.64 18.91
N ALA A 183 -35.56 -30.40 17.82
CA ALA A 183 -34.47 -30.38 16.82
C ALA A 183 -34.26 -28.98 16.20
N ILE A 184 -35.26 -28.12 16.28
CA ILE A 184 -35.24 -26.74 15.79
C ILE A 184 -34.30 -25.88 16.63
N GLU A 185 -34.35 -26.03 17.97
CA GLU A 185 -33.46 -25.35 18.90
C GLU A 185 -31.99 -25.64 18.58
N THR A 186 -31.64 -26.94 18.45
CA THR A 186 -30.30 -27.36 18.02
C THR A 186 -29.94 -26.83 16.65
N GLY A 187 -30.90 -26.82 15.72
CA GLY A 187 -30.71 -26.26 14.37
C GLY A 187 -30.40 -24.76 14.36
N LEU A 188 -31.11 -23.99 15.18
CA LEU A 188 -30.87 -22.55 15.34
C LEU A 188 -29.53 -22.26 16.03
N LEU A 189 -29.14 -23.01 17.06
CA LEU A 189 -27.84 -22.93 17.71
C LEU A 189 -26.69 -23.20 16.73
N VAL A 190 -26.79 -24.26 15.95
CA VAL A 190 -25.80 -24.59 14.91
C VAL A 190 -25.74 -23.51 13.85
N LEU A 191 -26.88 -22.97 13.39
CA LEU A 191 -26.94 -21.90 12.41
C LEU A 191 -26.34 -20.60 12.95
N GLY A 192 -26.67 -20.21 14.19
CA GLY A 192 -26.12 -19.05 14.88
C GLY A 192 -24.60 -19.16 15.09
N GLY A 193 -24.15 -20.31 15.59
CA GLY A 193 -22.73 -20.58 15.83
C GLY A 193 -21.91 -20.63 14.55
N THR A 194 -22.35 -21.38 13.54
CA THR A 194 -21.67 -21.46 12.24
C THR A 194 -21.70 -20.15 11.48
N GLY A 195 -22.82 -19.42 11.54
CA GLY A 195 -22.94 -18.08 10.94
C GLY A 195 -21.97 -17.09 11.55
N THR A 196 -21.89 -17.07 12.90
CA THR A 196 -20.92 -16.21 13.62
C THR A 196 -19.49 -16.58 13.27
N ALA A 197 -19.14 -17.86 13.30
CA ALA A 197 -17.81 -18.35 12.95
C ALA A 197 -17.43 -17.97 11.51
N LEU A 198 -18.36 -18.11 10.57
CA LEU A 198 -18.16 -17.71 9.18
C LEU A 198 -17.90 -16.21 9.05
N ILE A 199 -18.71 -15.37 9.69
CA ILE A 199 -18.57 -13.90 9.65
C ILE A 199 -17.22 -13.51 10.24
N VAL A 200 -16.82 -14.01 11.40
CA VAL A 200 -15.55 -13.72 12.03
C VAL A 200 -14.37 -14.19 11.17
N SER A 201 -14.50 -15.36 10.54
CA SER A 201 -13.47 -15.88 9.61
C SER A 201 -13.31 -15.01 8.36
N VAL A 202 -14.42 -14.56 7.77
CA VAL A 202 -14.39 -13.65 6.60
C VAL A 202 -13.76 -12.31 6.98
N ILE A 203 -14.11 -11.77 8.16
CA ILE A 203 -13.49 -10.55 8.70
C ILE A 203 -11.98 -10.76 8.89
N GLY A 204 -11.57 -11.88 9.50
CA GLY A 204 -10.15 -12.22 9.70
C GLY A 204 -9.36 -12.31 8.38
N LEU A 205 -9.92 -13.00 7.38
CA LEU A 205 -9.33 -13.08 6.04
C LEU A 205 -9.24 -11.71 5.35
N TYR A 206 -10.23 -10.86 5.54
CA TYR A 206 -10.23 -9.51 5.00
C TYR A 206 -9.14 -8.64 5.65
N PHE A 207 -8.98 -8.71 6.99
CA PHE A 207 -7.89 -8.04 7.70
C PHE A 207 -6.52 -8.52 7.24
N LYS A 208 -6.35 -9.84 7.13
CA LYS A 208 -5.10 -10.41 6.64
C LYS A 208 -4.74 -9.84 5.27
N ARG A 209 -5.68 -9.82 4.33
CA ARG A 209 -5.43 -9.27 2.97
C ARG A 209 -5.08 -7.79 3.00
N ILE A 210 -5.71 -6.99 3.87
CA ILE A 210 -5.37 -5.57 4.00
C ILE A 210 -3.95 -5.42 4.54
N ALA A 211 -3.57 -6.22 5.54
CA ALA A 211 -2.22 -6.20 6.10
C ALA A 211 -1.17 -6.60 5.04
N ASP A 212 -1.39 -7.72 4.35
CA ASP A 212 -0.50 -8.23 3.30
C ASP A 212 -0.31 -7.19 2.16
N THR A 213 -1.38 -6.50 1.74
CA THR A 213 -1.28 -5.45 0.69
C THR A 213 -0.57 -4.20 1.18
N ALA A 214 -0.79 -3.78 2.43
CA ALA A 214 -0.12 -2.62 3.01
C ALA A 214 1.39 -2.87 3.20
N GLU A 215 1.76 -4.09 3.61
CA GLU A 215 3.16 -4.50 3.72
C GLU A 215 3.86 -4.51 2.36
N ALA A 216 3.20 -5.07 1.33
CA ALA A 216 3.73 -5.08 -0.03
C ALA A 216 3.91 -3.66 -0.61
N GLU A 217 2.93 -2.75 -0.40
CA GLU A 217 3.04 -1.35 -0.81
C GLU A 217 4.19 -0.63 -0.09
N LEU A 218 4.40 -0.92 1.20
CA LEU A 218 5.50 -0.36 2.00
C LEU A 218 6.87 -0.83 1.50
N LEU A 219 7.00 -2.13 1.21
CA LEU A 219 8.23 -2.69 0.65
C LEU A 219 8.61 -2.03 -0.67
N VAL A 220 7.66 -1.92 -1.60
CA VAL A 220 7.89 -1.25 -2.90
C VAL A 220 8.28 0.22 -2.72
N ALA A 221 7.61 0.95 -1.82
CA ALA A 221 7.94 2.34 -1.55
C ALA A 221 9.33 2.49 -0.92
N ASN A 222 9.71 1.56 -0.03
CA ASN A 222 11.03 1.55 0.59
C ASN A 222 12.12 1.25 -0.43
N GLU A 223 11.94 0.25 -1.30
CA GLU A 223 12.86 -0.07 -2.38
C GLU A 223 13.06 1.11 -3.34
N GLN A 224 11.97 1.80 -3.71
CA GLN A 224 12.06 3.00 -4.55
C GLN A 224 12.84 4.13 -3.86
N SER A 225 12.58 4.36 -2.57
CA SER A 225 13.31 5.35 -1.78
C SER A 225 14.80 5.02 -1.70
N GLU A 226 15.13 3.74 -1.49
CA GLU A 226 16.50 3.26 -1.44
C GLU A 226 17.24 3.42 -2.77
N ARG A 227 16.62 3.03 -3.88
CA ARG A 227 17.19 3.25 -5.22
C ARG A 227 17.46 4.73 -5.50
N LEU A 228 16.53 5.64 -5.13
CA LEU A 228 16.73 7.07 -5.31
C LEU A 228 17.89 7.60 -4.46
N LEU A 229 18.11 7.06 -3.26
CA LEU A 229 19.24 7.43 -2.40
C LEU A 229 20.57 6.94 -3.00
N LEU A 230 20.62 5.70 -3.48
CA LEU A 230 21.80 5.10 -4.11
C LEU A 230 22.17 5.75 -5.46
N ASN A 231 21.22 6.41 -6.13
CA ASN A 231 21.52 7.23 -7.31
C ASN A 231 22.27 8.56 -6.97
N VAL A 232 22.36 8.90 -5.69
CA VAL A 232 22.97 10.17 -5.24
C VAL A 232 24.20 9.92 -4.36
N LEU A 233 24.24 8.80 -3.66
CA LEU A 233 25.29 8.48 -2.68
C LEU A 233 25.78 7.06 -2.87
N PRO A 234 27.09 6.78 -2.71
CA PRO A 234 27.59 5.42 -2.61
C PRO A 234 26.92 4.64 -1.47
N GLU A 235 26.77 3.32 -1.64
CA GLU A 235 26.03 2.46 -0.70
C GLU A 235 26.55 2.57 0.74
N GLU A 236 27.88 2.50 0.93
CA GLU A 236 28.52 2.63 2.25
C GLU A 236 28.20 3.97 2.94
N ILE A 237 28.16 5.03 2.16
CA ILE A 237 27.85 6.39 2.64
C ILE A 237 26.36 6.53 2.97
N ALA A 238 25.50 5.95 2.14
CA ALA A 238 24.06 5.92 2.35
C ALA A 238 23.70 5.18 3.66
N ASP A 239 24.37 4.07 3.96
CA ASP A 239 24.13 3.29 5.18
C ASP A 239 24.58 4.04 6.45
N ARG A 240 25.70 4.74 6.41
CA ARG A 240 26.16 5.59 7.52
C ARG A 240 25.21 6.74 7.77
N LEU A 241 24.67 7.34 6.70
CA LEU A 241 23.68 8.40 6.80
C LEU A 241 22.36 7.89 7.41
N LYS A 242 21.90 6.70 7.01
CA LYS A 242 20.72 6.01 7.60
C LYS A 242 20.95 5.69 9.08
N ALA A 243 22.19 5.34 9.46
CA ALA A 243 22.57 5.11 10.85
C ALA A 243 22.60 6.40 11.70
N GLY A 244 22.39 7.59 11.07
CA GLY A 244 22.33 8.88 11.76
C GLY A 244 23.69 9.52 12.01
N GLU A 245 24.73 9.13 11.26
CA GLU A 245 26.03 9.78 11.36
C GLU A 245 25.95 11.24 10.90
N ALA A 246 26.28 12.17 11.80
CA ALA A 246 26.06 13.60 11.56
C ALA A 246 27.08 14.26 10.65
N VAL A 247 28.30 13.70 10.57
CA VAL A 247 29.41 14.19 9.73
C VAL A 247 30.11 13.01 9.13
N ILE A 248 30.05 12.89 7.81
CA ILE A 248 30.78 11.87 7.06
C ILE A 248 31.91 12.57 6.32
N ALA A 249 33.14 12.31 6.73
CA ALA A 249 34.36 12.87 6.14
C ALA A 249 35.51 11.87 6.32
N ASP A 250 35.84 11.16 5.26
CA ASP A 250 36.84 10.09 5.28
C ASP A 250 38.07 10.51 4.49
N ARG A 251 39.24 10.23 5.06
CA ARG A 251 40.52 10.48 4.39
C ARG A 251 40.99 9.22 3.67
N ALA A 252 41.25 9.35 2.38
CA ALA A 252 41.85 8.33 1.55
C ALA A 252 43.25 8.79 1.08
N GLU A 253 44.26 7.96 1.32
CA GLU A 253 45.67 8.33 1.05
C GLU A 253 46.06 8.12 -0.41
N ALA A 254 45.43 7.18 -1.11
CA ALA A 254 45.78 6.80 -2.48
C ALA A 254 44.52 6.71 -3.36
N VAL A 255 44.21 7.81 -4.06
CA VAL A 255 43.05 7.96 -4.90
C VAL A 255 43.48 8.57 -6.24
N THR A 256 42.90 8.12 -7.34
CA THR A 256 43.11 8.73 -8.66
C THR A 256 41.81 9.34 -9.15
N ILE A 257 41.88 10.60 -9.52
CA ILE A 257 40.74 11.38 -10.03
C ILE A 257 40.92 11.62 -11.51
N LEU A 258 39.86 11.45 -12.29
CA LEU A 258 39.76 11.81 -13.70
C LEU A 258 38.72 12.93 -13.83
N PHE A 259 39.13 14.03 -14.47
CA PHE A 259 38.24 15.03 -15.05
C PHE A 259 38.25 14.86 -16.58
N ALA A 260 37.08 14.75 -17.18
CA ALA A 260 36.91 14.72 -18.62
C ALA A 260 36.01 15.92 -19.01
N ASP A 261 36.53 16.81 -19.85
CA ASP A 261 35.89 18.09 -20.21
C ASP A 261 35.71 18.20 -21.73
N LEU A 262 34.53 18.66 -22.15
CA LEU A 262 34.14 18.70 -23.55
C LEU A 262 34.83 19.86 -24.28
N VAL A 263 35.62 19.55 -25.34
CA VAL A 263 36.30 20.55 -26.12
C VAL A 263 35.30 21.31 -26.99
N GLY A 264 35.31 22.65 -26.88
CA GLY A 264 34.42 23.50 -27.68
C GLY A 264 32.98 23.55 -27.22
N SER A 265 32.72 23.24 -25.95
CA SER A 265 31.41 23.33 -25.32
C SER A 265 30.78 24.74 -25.39
N THR A 266 31.60 25.79 -25.24
CA THR A 266 31.12 27.18 -25.34
C THR A 266 30.53 27.51 -26.74
N PRO A 267 31.22 27.30 -27.88
CA PRO A 267 30.61 27.44 -29.18
C PRO A 267 29.41 26.49 -29.41
N LEU A 268 29.39 25.33 -28.80
CA LEU A 268 28.29 24.39 -28.89
C LEU A 268 27.04 24.95 -28.18
N SER A 269 27.20 25.49 -26.97
CA SER A 269 26.11 26.07 -26.17
C SER A 269 25.54 27.38 -26.79
N GLU A 270 26.29 28.09 -27.63
CA GLU A 270 25.79 29.23 -28.34
C GLU A 270 24.86 28.86 -29.52
N ARG A 271 24.97 27.64 -30.05
CA ARG A 271 24.20 27.13 -31.19
C ARG A 271 23.04 26.24 -30.85
N LEU A 272 23.07 25.62 -29.67
CA LEU A 272 22.01 24.73 -29.17
C LEU A 272 21.08 25.49 -28.22
N THR A 273 19.82 25.07 -28.18
CA THR A 273 18.94 25.47 -27.07
C THR A 273 19.38 24.79 -25.76
N PRO A 274 19.04 25.34 -24.59
CA PRO A 274 19.37 24.72 -23.33
C PRO A 274 18.90 23.26 -23.23
N ASP A 275 17.71 22.94 -23.74
CA ASP A 275 17.16 21.57 -23.73
C ASP A 275 18.01 20.64 -24.62
N GLN A 276 18.40 21.08 -25.81
CA GLN A 276 19.28 20.33 -26.72
C GLN A 276 20.66 20.10 -26.10
N MET A 277 21.20 21.08 -25.38
CA MET A 277 22.49 20.91 -24.69
C MET A 277 22.40 19.84 -23.60
N VAL A 278 21.31 19.81 -22.81
CA VAL A 278 21.08 18.77 -21.82
C VAL A 278 20.94 17.39 -22.47
N GLU A 279 20.23 17.28 -23.60
CA GLU A 279 20.11 16.02 -24.35
C GLU A 279 21.48 15.51 -24.80
N VAL A 280 22.31 16.37 -25.41
CA VAL A 280 23.66 16.01 -25.87
C VAL A 280 24.55 15.56 -24.71
N LEU A 281 24.55 16.30 -23.58
CA LEU A 281 25.33 15.90 -22.40
C LEU A 281 24.84 14.58 -21.83
N ASN A 282 23.54 14.34 -21.80
CA ASN A 282 22.97 13.09 -21.33
C ASN A 282 23.34 11.90 -22.24
N GLU A 283 23.32 12.08 -23.57
CA GLU A 283 23.75 11.07 -24.54
C GLU A 283 25.24 10.70 -24.38
N ILE A 284 26.09 11.65 -23.96
CA ILE A 284 27.53 11.42 -23.75
C ILE A 284 27.77 10.80 -22.38
N PHE A 285 27.14 11.31 -21.33
CA PHE A 285 27.48 10.92 -19.94
C PHE A 285 26.81 9.63 -19.49
N THR A 286 25.65 9.25 -20.06
CA THR A 286 25.01 7.97 -19.73
C THR A 286 25.91 6.75 -20.04
N PRO A 287 26.53 6.63 -21.24
CA PRO A 287 27.52 5.57 -21.48
C PRO A 287 28.75 5.65 -20.58
N PHE A 288 29.13 6.84 -20.11
CA PHE A 288 30.25 6.99 -19.17
C PHE A 288 29.88 6.50 -17.75
N ASP A 289 28.62 6.64 -17.35
CA ASP A 289 28.12 6.06 -16.13
C ASP A 289 28.23 4.51 -16.18
N ASP A 290 27.79 3.90 -17.29
CA ASP A 290 27.91 2.45 -17.51
C ASP A 290 29.38 2.00 -17.49
N LEU A 291 30.29 2.76 -18.10
CA LEU A 291 31.72 2.46 -18.09
C LEU A 291 32.34 2.59 -16.70
N ALA A 292 31.90 3.54 -15.88
CA ALA A 292 32.37 3.70 -14.51
C ALA A 292 31.93 2.51 -13.65
N ASP A 293 30.68 2.06 -13.80
CA ASP A 293 30.14 0.89 -13.11
C ASP A 293 30.91 -0.39 -13.51
N ASP A 294 31.13 -0.62 -14.82
CA ASP A 294 31.84 -1.79 -15.35
C ASP A 294 33.29 -1.88 -14.86
N LEU A 295 33.95 -0.72 -14.68
CA LEU A 295 35.30 -0.64 -14.18
C LEU A 295 35.39 -0.55 -12.65
N GLY A 296 34.27 -0.51 -11.95
CA GLY A 296 34.20 -0.38 -10.49
C GLY A 296 34.78 0.94 -10.00
N LEU A 297 34.49 2.02 -10.71
CA LEU A 297 34.88 3.39 -10.39
C LEU A 297 33.69 4.17 -9.84
N GLU A 298 33.95 5.16 -9.02
CA GLU A 298 32.88 5.99 -8.45
C GLU A 298 32.74 7.31 -9.21
N LYS A 299 31.56 7.54 -9.81
CA LYS A 299 31.19 8.84 -10.37
C LYS A 299 30.90 9.81 -9.22
N ILE A 300 31.61 10.91 -9.17
CA ILE A 300 31.38 11.93 -8.14
C ILE A 300 30.29 12.91 -8.55
N LYS A 301 30.45 13.55 -9.71
CA LYS A 301 29.50 14.53 -10.24
C LYS A 301 29.82 14.96 -11.66
N THR A 302 28.89 15.65 -12.27
CA THR A 302 29.15 16.47 -13.45
C THR A 302 29.23 17.96 -13.06
N ILE A 303 30.15 18.70 -13.67
CA ILE A 303 30.35 20.14 -13.45
C ILE A 303 30.18 20.84 -14.78
N GLY A 304 28.96 21.25 -15.12
CA GLY A 304 28.64 21.76 -16.43
C GLY A 304 28.83 20.65 -17.50
N ASP A 305 29.82 20.80 -18.36
CA ASP A 305 30.24 19.89 -19.42
C ASP A 305 31.43 18.98 -19.04
N ALA A 306 31.85 19.05 -17.80
CA ALA A 306 32.91 18.19 -17.26
C ALA A 306 32.33 17.01 -16.46
N TYR A 307 32.94 15.83 -16.66
CA TYR A 307 32.61 14.58 -15.94
C TYR A 307 33.72 14.25 -14.96
N MET A 308 33.40 13.97 -13.69
CA MET A 308 34.34 13.67 -12.64
C MET A 308 34.12 12.27 -12.11
N VAL A 309 35.13 11.40 -12.22
CA VAL A 309 35.12 10.01 -11.73
C VAL A 309 36.40 9.72 -10.96
N VAL A 310 36.33 8.79 -10.01
CA VAL A 310 37.42 8.49 -9.09
C VAL A 310 37.61 6.97 -8.93
N GLY A 311 38.85 6.56 -8.82
CA GLY A 311 39.27 5.20 -8.43
C GLY A 311 39.93 5.20 -7.05
N GLY A 312 39.51 4.26 -6.19
CA GLY A 312 40.01 4.14 -4.81
C GLY A 312 39.04 4.69 -3.77
N LEU A 313 37.80 5.01 -4.18
CA LEU A 313 36.67 5.39 -3.34
C LEU A 313 35.39 4.66 -3.81
N PRO A 314 34.40 4.45 -2.91
CA PRO A 314 34.46 4.62 -1.47
C PRO A 314 35.42 3.62 -0.80
N ALA A 315 35.67 2.46 -1.43
CA ALA A 315 36.60 1.44 -0.96
C ALA A 315 37.97 1.58 -1.62
N PRO A 316 39.08 1.41 -0.88
CA PRO A 316 40.43 1.41 -1.44
C PRO A 316 40.63 0.27 -2.44
N ARG A 317 41.29 0.58 -3.57
CA ARG A 317 41.67 -0.41 -4.58
C ARG A 317 43.13 -0.19 -5.02
N PRO A 318 43.93 -1.25 -5.17
CA PRO A 318 45.37 -1.11 -5.50
C PRO A 318 45.64 -0.66 -6.94
N ASP A 319 44.73 -0.99 -7.87
CA ASP A 319 44.77 -0.69 -9.30
C ASP A 319 44.02 0.58 -9.71
N HIS A 320 43.86 1.53 -8.77
CA HIS A 320 43.10 2.76 -9.01
C HIS A 320 43.62 3.62 -10.15
N VAL A 321 44.95 3.59 -10.41
CA VAL A 321 45.62 4.34 -11.49
C VAL A 321 45.31 3.72 -12.84
N GLU A 322 45.48 2.40 -12.93
CA GLU A 322 45.23 1.62 -14.14
C GLU A 322 43.75 1.70 -14.55
N ALA A 323 42.85 1.50 -13.61
CA ALA A 323 41.41 1.55 -13.87
C ALA A 323 40.97 2.92 -14.36
N ILE A 324 41.52 4.01 -13.82
CA ILE A 324 41.23 5.37 -14.30
C ILE A 324 41.83 5.62 -15.69
N ALA A 325 43.00 5.07 -15.98
CA ALA A 325 43.59 5.15 -17.32
C ALA A 325 42.74 4.39 -18.36
N ASP A 326 42.28 3.19 -18.00
CA ASP A 326 41.36 2.39 -18.83
C ASP A 326 40.04 3.13 -19.06
N MET A 327 39.46 3.78 -18.03
CA MET A 327 38.28 4.63 -18.14
C MET A 327 38.48 5.74 -19.16
N ALA A 328 39.58 6.47 -19.09
CA ALA A 328 39.86 7.58 -20.03
C ALA A 328 39.98 7.08 -21.50
N LEU A 329 40.59 5.90 -21.72
CA LEU A 329 40.68 5.28 -23.02
C LEU A 329 39.33 4.76 -23.53
N ALA A 330 38.52 4.18 -22.65
CA ALA A 330 37.17 3.74 -22.95
C ALA A 330 36.23 4.92 -23.30
N MET A 331 36.24 5.98 -22.51
CA MET A 331 35.49 7.22 -22.78
C MET A 331 35.84 7.81 -24.17
N ARG A 332 37.14 7.85 -24.51
CA ARG A 332 37.57 8.32 -25.83
C ARG A 332 37.03 7.45 -26.97
N THR A 333 37.02 6.15 -26.77
CA THR A 333 36.50 5.18 -27.75
C THR A 333 35.02 5.34 -27.93
N GLU A 334 34.28 5.45 -26.82
CA GLU A 334 32.84 5.63 -26.84
C GLU A 334 32.43 6.95 -27.50
N LEU A 335 33.11 8.05 -27.14
CA LEU A 335 32.83 9.34 -27.74
C LEU A 335 33.06 9.36 -29.27
N SER A 336 34.04 8.58 -29.76
CA SER A 336 34.28 8.46 -31.20
C SER A 336 33.15 7.83 -32.01
N ARG A 337 32.26 7.10 -31.33
CA ARG A 337 31.05 6.48 -31.90
C ARG A 337 29.86 7.44 -31.95
N HIS A 338 29.91 8.51 -31.17
CA HIS A 338 28.86 9.52 -31.11
C HIS A 338 29.18 10.72 -32.01
N SER A 339 28.28 11.00 -32.93
CA SER A 339 28.33 12.23 -33.71
C SER A 339 27.05 13.05 -33.48
N VAL A 340 27.19 14.24 -32.95
CA VAL A 340 26.07 15.14 -32.79
C VAL A 340 25.74 15.76 -34.13
N ASN A 341 24.49 15.61 -34.59
CA ASN A 341 24.04 16.12 -35.87
C ASN A 341 24.41 17.62 -36.06
N GLY A 342 25.27 17.93 -37.03
CA GLY A 342 25.70 19.29 -37.37
C GLY A 342 26.99 19.77 -36.69
N PHE A 343 27.62 19.00 -35.79
CA PHE A 343 28.82 19.40 -35.03
C PHE A 343 30.05 18.50 -35.26
N GLY A 344 29.88 17.41 -36.00
CA GLY A 344 30.97 16.47 -36.26
C GLY A 344 31.30 15.61 -35.03
N THR A 345 32.54 15.07 -34.98
CA THR A 345 33.01 14.23 -33.86
C THR A 345 33.38 15.11 -32.68
N LEU A 346 32.73 14.88 -31.54
CA LEU A 346 33.04 15.56 -30.29
C LEU A 346 34.42 15.12 -29.79
N GLN A 347 35.10 15.99 -29.08
CA GLN A 347 36.40 15.71 -28.44
C GLN A 347 36.35 16.07 -26.96
N MET A 348 37.08 15.32 -26.14
CA MET A 348 37.25 15.62 -24.71
C MET A 348 38.71 15.76 -24.33
N ARG A 349 38.98 16.61 -23.36
CA ARG A 349 40.25 16.70 -22.65
C ARG A 349 40.15 15.87 -21.38
N TYR A 350 41.24 15.19 -21.05
CA TYR A 350 41.32 14.32 -19.89
C TYR A 350 42.45 14.79 -18.96
N GLY A 351 42.12 15.08 -17.71
CA GLY A 351 43.08 15.40 -16.67
C GLY A 351 43.03 14.31 -15.60
N ILE A 352 44.17 13.66 -15.34
CA ILE A 352 44.29 12.60 -14.34
C ILE A 352 45.31 13.01 -13.29
N HIS A 353 44.99 12.82 -12.01
CA HIS A 353 45.88 13.11 -10.92
C HIS A 353 45.68 12.07 -9.78
N THR A 354 46.78 11.68 -9.15
CA THR A 354 46.80 10.75 -8.02
C THR A 354 47.29 11.44 -6.75
N GLY A 355 46.62 11.23 -5.64
CA GLY A 355 47.01 11.79 -4.34
C GLY A 355 46.03 11.49 -3.22
N SER A 356 46.24 12.09 -2.07
CA SER A 356 45.33 11.97 -0.94
C SER A 356 44.15 12.91 -1.08
N VAL A 357 42.97 12.45 -0.65
CA VAL A 357 41.73 13.23 -0.64
C VAL A 357 40.99 13.07 0.70
N VAL A 358 40.07 14.00 0.97
CA VAL A 358 39.00 13.84 1.96
C VAL A 358 37.71 13.74 1.18
N ALA A 359 37.01 12.62 1.29
CA ALA A 359 35.69 12.39 0.73
C ALA A 359 34.64 12.57 1.81
N GLY A 360 33.50 13.19 1.49
CA GLY A 360 32.49 13.38 2.51
C GLY A 360 31.16 13.90 1.97
N VAL A 361 30.19 13.98 2.87
CA VAL A 361 28.85 14.47 2.56
C VAL A 361 28.66 15.87 3.14
N ILE A 362 28.26 16.80 2.27
CA ILE A 362 27.89 18.15 2.67
C ILE A 362 26.38 18.36 2.52
N GLY A 363 25.84 19.14 3.46
CA GLY A 363 24.48 19.62 3.44
C GLY A 363 23.52 18.81 4.30
N LYS A 364 22.41 19.44 4.72
CA LYS A 364 21.35 18.80 5.50
C LYS A 364 20.11 18.47 4.68
N ARG A 365 19.95 19.06 3.49
CA ARG A 365 18.75 18.93 2.66
C ARG A 365 19.02 18.47 1.22
N LYS A 366 20.10 18.86 0.64
CA LYS A 366 20.57 18.42 -0.67
C LYS A 366 21.95 17.84 -0.43
N PHE A 367 22.01 16.58 -0.09
CA PHE A 367 23.26 15.88 0.12
C PHE A 367 24.09 15.91 -1.15
N SER A 368 25.37 16.19 -1.01
CA SER A 368 26.34 16.06 -2.08
C SER A 368 27.54 15.32 -1.52
N TYR A 369 27.85 14.16 -2.12
CA TYR A 369 29.11 13.46 -1.87
C TYR A 369 30.17 14.12 -2.75
N ASP A 370 31.22 14.61 -2.16
CA ASP A 370 32.25 15.39 -2.85
C ASP A 370 33.65 15.12 -2.29
N LEU A 371 34.67 15.59 -3.02
CA LEU A 371 36.07 15.40 -2.69
C LEU A 371 36.77 16.73 -2.45
N TRP A 372 37.62 16.79 -1.40
CA TRP A 372 38.45 17.93 -1.06
C TRP A 372 39.89 17.48 -0.90
N ALA A 373 40.75 18.04 -1.70
CA ALA A 373 42.21 17.95 -1.55
C ALA A 373 42.94 18.77 -2.62
N ASP A 374 44.24 18.85 -2.48
CA ASP A 374 45.12 19.41 -3.52
C ASP A 374 45.09 18.61 -4.82
N THR A 375 44.79 17.32 -4.73
CA THR A 375 44.61 16.40 -5.88
C THR A 375 43.56 16.93 -6.86
N GLY A 376 42.39 17.38 -6.38
CA GLY A 376 41.33 17.93 -7.23
C GLY A 376 41.71 19.25 -7.91
N ARG A 377 42.48 20.09 -7.27
CA ARG A 377 42.95 21.37 -7.82
C ARG A 377 43.90 21.20 -9.00
N HIS A 378 44.82 20.25 -8.91
CA HIS A 378 45.81 20.01 -9.97
C HIS A 378 45.16 19.46 -11.26
N CYS A 379 44.15 18.62 -11.17
CA CYS A 379 43.39 18.15 -12.33
C CYS A 379 42.59 19.29 -13.02
N ASN A 380 41.99 20.17 -12.22
CA ASN A 380 41.18 21.28 -12.76
C ASN A 380 42.00 22.36 -13.48
N LEU A 381 43.30 22.49 -13.13
CA LEU A 381 44.23 23.40 -13.78
C LEU A 381 44.80 22.87 -15.12
N ALA A 382 44.68 21.56 -15.36
CA ALA A 382 45.15 20.90 -16.59
C ALA A 382 44.06 20.79 -17.68
N ALA A 383 42.82 21.03 -17.35
CA ALA A 383 41.67 21.16 -18.27
C ALA A 383 41.46 22.62 -18.65
#